data_2127e8871300853beebc28bf1d8cb3cd
#
_entry.id   2127e8871300853beebc28bf1d8cb3cd
#
_cell.length_a   1.000
_cell.length_b   1.000
_cell.length_c   1.000
_cell.angle_alpha   90.00
_cell.angle_beta   90.00
_cell.angle_gamma   90.00
#
_symmetry.space_group_name_H-M   'P 1'
#
loop_
_entity.id
_entity.type
_entity.pdbx_description
1 polymer ?
#
loop_
_entity_poly.entity_id
_entity_poly.type
_entity_poly.pdbx_seq_one_letter_code
_entity_poly.pdbx_strand_id
1 'polypeptide(L)'
;MSAPATADPNASAPREDINNAVIRLAGNSQDGIQTIGGFLARLAGRSAQEVMTYMTIPSTISGGASIFQVRIGSGEVLSPGDSADFLVAFYQDSFENHIGALRDGGVCIYDTDHVELPEEKDSRFKYVGVPITSTTIEAIGGSARDRGKNIFVLGLLCRVFDLDREKLTHIIESQFKSKHESVLRNAMLAFDAGYAFDLGDVFPKSFEFHPGEAESENRVTTDGNTALSYGLLAAGVRYGAGYPITPWSP
;
A
#
# COMPACT_ATOMS: atom_id res chain seq x y z
N MET A 1 20.24 4.56 24.80
CA MET A 1 21.24 4.48 23.72
C MET A 1 20.47 4.69 22.43
N SER A 2 20.63 5.85 21.77
CA SER A 2 20.03 6.11 20.46
C SER A 2 20.58 5.10 19.45
N ALA A 3 19.70 4.40 18.74
CA ALA A 3 20.09 3.60 17.59
C ALA A 3 20.79 4.51 16.57
N PRO A 4 21.83 4.05 15.88
CA PRO A 4 22.46 4.84 14.83
C PRO A 4 21.41 5.12 13.75
N ALA A 5 21.34 6.39 13.31
CA ALA A 5 20.54 6.76 12.16
C ALA A 5 20.98 5.89 10.98
N THR A 6 20.11 5.01 10.51
CA THR A 6 20.35 4.23 9.30
C THR A 6 20.51 5.24 8.14
N ALA A 7 21.65 5.17 7.43
CA ALA A 7 21.88 5.98 6.25
C ALA A 7 20.67 5.84 5.29
N ASP A 8 20.27 6.94 4.67
CA ASP A 8 19.18 6.94 3.69
C ASP A 8 19.60 6.04 2.50
N PRO A 9 18.93 4.90 2.28
CA PRO A 9 19.28 3.98 1.20
C PRO A 9 19.08 4.59 -0.20
N ASN A 10 18.33 5.72 -0.30
CA ASN A 10 18.09 6.43 -1.55
C ASN A 10 19.11 7.52 -1.86
N ALA A 11 20.06 7.79 -0.96
CA ALA A 11 21.02 8.91 -1.13
C ALA A 11 21.83 8.88 -2.43
N SER A 12 21.96 7.71 -3.09
CA SER A 12 22.69 7.53 -4.34
C SER A 12 21.85 7.01 -5.52
N ALA A 13 20.58 6.68 -5.33
CA ALA A 13 19.73 6.15 -6.39
C ALA A 13 19.24 7.27 -7.32
N PRO A 14 19.21 7.06 -8.65
CA PRO A 14 18.58 8.00 -9.56
C PRO A 14 17.11 8.21 -9.19
N ARG A 15 16.69 9.46 -9.09
CA ARG A 15 15.28 9.84 -8.84
C ARG A 15 14.61 10.19 -10.14
N GLU A 16 13.34 9.79 -10.27
CA GLU A 16 12.47 10.14 -11.39
C GLU A 16 11.25 10.88 -10.84
N ASP A 17 11.07 12.13 -11.27
CA ASP A 17 9.93 12.93 -10.88
C ASP A 17 8.67 12.42 -11.58
N ILE A 18 7.60 12.24 -10.81
CA ILE A 18 6.30 11.78 -11.30
C ILE A 18 5.17 12.68 -10.83
N ASN A 19 4.18 12.87 -11.70
CA ASN A 19 2.99 13.65 -11.39
C ASN A 19 1.87 12.80 -10.81
N ASN A 20 1.83 11.53 -11.15
CA ASN A 20 0.86 10.61 -10.59
C ASN A 20 1.33 9.15 -10.73
N ALA A 21 0.82 8.28 -9.84
CA ALA A 21 1.00 6.84 -9.94
C ALA A 21 -0.24 6.09 -9.46
N VAL A 22 -0.51 4.98 -10.13
CA VAL A 22 -1.54 4.01 -9.75
C VAL A 22 -0.84 2.76 -9.22
N ILE A 23 -1.01 2.48 -7.93
CA ILE A 23 -0.43 1.34 -7.24
C ILE A 23 -1.55 0.35 -6.92
N ARG A 24 -1.46 -0.87 -7.45
CA ARG A 24 -2.40 -1.97 -7.17
C ARG A 24 -1.75 -3.00 -6.27
N LEU A 25 -2.36 -3.22 -5.12
CA LEU A 25 -1.98 -4.26 -4.16
C LEU A 25 -2.96 -5.42 -4.34
N ALA A 26 -2.47 -6.62 -4.64
CA ALA A 26 -3.29 -7.80 -4.88
C ALA A 26 -2.85 -8.97 -4.00
N GLY A 27 -3.78 -9.55 -3.24
CA GLY A 27 -3.51 -10.65 -2.33
C GLY A 27 -4.79 -11.15 -1.66
N ASN A 28 -4.68 -11.58 -0.40
CA ASN A 28 -5.82 -12.05 0.38
C ASN A 28 -6.28 -10.98 1.35
N SER A 29 -7.58 -10.87 1.60
CA SER A 29 -8.15 -9.90 2.53
C SER A 29 -7.60 -10.00 3.96
N GLN A 30 -7.11 -11.18 4.36
CA GLN A 30 -6.49 -11.40 5.68
C GLN A 30 -5.04 -10.88 5.77
N ASP A 31 -4.40 -10.59 4.65
CA ASP A 31 -3.02 -10.09 4.62
C ASP A 31 -2.89 -8.59 4.97
N GLY A 32 -4.00 -7.93 5.25
CA GLY A 32 -4.01 -6.52 5.61
C GLY A 32 -3.71 -5.58 4.44
N ILE A 33 -4.02 -5.98 3.20
CA ILE A 33 -3.87 -5.18 1.98
C ILE A 33 -4.62 -3.85 2.11
N GLN A 34 -5.84 -3.89 2.65
CA GLN A 34 -6.64 -2.70 2.91
C GLN A 34 -5.97 -1.74 3.90
N THR A 35 -5.22 -2.29 4.88
CA THR A 35 -4.51 -1.49 5.87
C THR A 35 -3.40 -0.66 5.22
N ILE A 36 -2.55 -1.29 4.40
CA ILE A 36 -1.45 -0.56 3.74
C ILE A 36 -1.94 0.41 2.68
N GLY A 37 -2.96 0.03 1.91
CA GLY A 37 -3.60 0.94 0.96
C GLY A 37 -4.18 2.17 1.65
N GLY A 38 -4.85 1.97 2.80
CA GLY A 38 -5.33 3.06 3.64
C GLY A 38 -4.22 3.94 4.22
N PHE A 39 -3.05 3.37 4.54
CA PHE A 39 -1.90 4.16 5.00
C PHE A 39 -1.33 5.04 3.88
N LEU A 40 -1.19 4.49 2.67
CA LEU A 40 -0.75 5.26 1.50
C LEU A 40 -1.72 6.40 1.19
N ALA A 41 -3.03 6.14 1.22
CA ALA A 41 -4.04 7.17 1.00
C ALA A 41 -3.99 8.29 2.06
N ARG A 42 -3.84 7.93 3.34
CA ARG A 42 -3.71 8.91 4.43
C ARG A 42 -2.43 9.73 4.32
N LEU A 43 -1.32 9.08 3.93
CA LEU A 43 -0.05 9.77 3.72
C LEU A 43 -0.16 10.77 2.58
N ALA A 44 -0.72 10.37 1.44
CA ALA A 44 -0.93 11.23 0.28
C ALA A 44 -1.74 12.49 0.66
N GLY A 45 -2.88 12.31 1.32
CA GLY A 45 -3.70 13.43 1.78
C GLY A 45 -2.96 14.38 2.75
N ARG A 46 -2.09 13.83 3.62
CA ARG A 46 -1.26 14.66 4.54
C ARG A 46 -0.05 15.30 3.87
N SER A 47 0.26 14.91 2.64
CA SER A 47 1.34 15.47 1.83
C SER A 47 0.82 16.39 0.72
N ALA A 48 -0.41 16.90 0.89
CA ALA A 48 -1.11 17.77 -0.08
C ALA A 48 -1.27 17.15 -1.48
N GLN A 49 -1.21 15.82 -1.58
CA GLN A 49 -1.49 15.08 -2.80
C GLN A 49 -2.99 14.80 -2.92
N GLU A 50 -3.49 14.77 -4.14
CA GLU A 50 -4.81 14.21 -4.44
C GLU A 50 -4.73 12.68 -4.39
N VAL A 51 -5.79 12.05 -3.90
CA VAL A 51 -5.83 10.59 -3.79
C VAL A 51 -7.21 10.05 -4.08
N MET A 52 -7.26 8.96 -4.85
CA MET A 52 -8.47 8.17 -5.01
C MET A 52 -8.14 6.69 -4.88
N THR A 53 -9.04 5.95 -4.25
CA THR A 53 -8.85 4.53 -4.00
C THR A 53 -10.00 3.71 -4.57
N TYR A 54 -9.68 2.47 -4.92
CA TYR A 54 -10.64 1.43 -5.25
C TYR A 54 -10.24 0.14 -4.55
N MET A 55 -11.19 -0.57 -3.97
CA MET A 55 -10.93 -1.85 -3.31
C MET A 55 -12.04 -2.86 -3.59
N THR A 56 -11.67 -4.14 -3.57
CA THR A 56 -12.64 -5.23 -3.54
C THR A 56 -12.66 -5.86 -2.16
N ILE A 57 -13.86 -6.09 -1.67
CA ILE A 57 -14.09 -6.81 -0.41
C ILE A 57 -14.72 -8.14 -0.77
N PRO A 58 -14.06 -9.29 -0.49
CA PRO A 58 -14.65 -10.58 -0.77
C PRO A 58 -15.90 -10.80 0.09
N SER A 59 -16.92 -11.44 -0.48
CA SER A 59 -18.14 -11.79 0.23
C SER A 59 -18.00 -12.99 1.17
N THR A 60 -16.79 -13.53 1.31
CA THR A 60 -16.46 -14.66 2.19
C THR A 60 -16.16 -14.20 3.61
N ILE A 61 -16.62 -14.97 4.60
CA ILE A 61 -16.44 -14.64 6.03
C ILE A 61 -14.95 -14.71 6.44
N SER A 62 -14.15 -15.56 5.81
CA SER A 62 -12.74 -15.71 6.15
C SER A 62 -11.88 -15.86 4.91
N GLY A 63 -11.10 -14.82 4.62
CA GLY A 63 -10.17 -14.82 3.49
C GLY A 63 -10.88 -14.63 2.14
N GLY A 64 -10.10 -14.60 1.09
CA GLY A 64 -10.52 -14.44 -0.30
C GLY A 64 -9.69 -13.38 -1.00
N ALA A 65 -9.61 -13.52 -2.34
CA ALA A 65 -8.87 -12.58 -3.19
C ALA A 65 -9.39 -11.15 -2.98
N SER A 66 -8.48 -10.23 -2.78
CA SER A 66 -8.76 -8.82 -2.55
C SER A 66 -7.74 -7.96 -3.24
N ILE A 67 -8.18 -6.84 -3.77
CA ILE A 67 -7.30 -5.79 -4.26
C ILE A 67 -7.55 -4.49 -3.51
N PHE A 68 -6.50 -3.69 -3.40
CA PHE A 68 -6.59 -2.29 -3.03
C PHE A 68 -5.76 -1.49 -4.04
N GLN A 69 -6.40 -0.58 -4.75
CA GLN A 69 -5.76 0.30 -5.70
C GLN A 69 -5.74 1.71 -5.15
N VAL A 70 -4.58 2.34 -5.18
CA VAL A 70 -4.38 3.72 -4.77
C VAL A 70 -3.84 4.49 -5.96
N ARG A 71 -4.51 5.55 -6.36
CA ARG A 71 -3.98 6.55 -7.27
C ARG A 71 -3.61 7.78 -6.47
N ILE A 72 -2.36 8.20 -6.61
CA ILE A 72 -1.80 9.40 -5.97
C ILE A 72 -1.39 10.35 -7.07
N GLY A 73 -1.77 11.62 -6.96
CA GLY A 73 -1.43 12.64 -7.96
C GLY A 73 -1.11 13.99 -7.33
N SER A 74 -0.23 14.74 -7.99
CA SER A 74 0.12 16.10 -7.60
C SER A 74 -0.91 17.14 -8.05
N GLY A 75 -1.69 16.83 -9.09
CA GLY A 75 -2.84 17.59 -9.58
C GLY A 75 -4.14 16.80 -9.39
N GLU A 76 -5.20 17.22 -10.06
CA GLU A 76 -6.55 16.69 -9.92
C GLU A 76 -6.65 15.17 -10.24
N VAL A 77 -7.23 14.39 -9.33
CA VAL A 77 -7.47 12.96 -9.45
C VAL A 77 -8.96 12.65 -9.39
N LEU A 78 -9.56 12.34 -10.54
CA LEU A 78 -11.02 12.14 -10.69
C LEU A 78 -11.42 10.66 -10.84
N SER A 79 -10.47 9.73 -10.92
CA SER A 79 -10.74 8.30 -11.01
C SER A 79 -9.64 7.48 -10.33
N PRO A 80 -9.91 6.26 -9.89
CA PRO A 80 -8.87 5.39 -9.32
C PRO A 80 -7.87 4.84 -10.34
N GLY A 81 -8.09 5.11 -11.65
CA GLY A 81 -7.28 4.63 -12.77
C GLY A 81 -7.68 3.25 -13.28
N ASP A 82 -7.63 3.05 -14.58
CA ASP A 82 -7.98 1.77 -15.22
C ASP A 82 -6.78 0.81 -15.24
N SER A 83 -5.59 1.34 -15.52
CA SER A 83 -4.34 0.57 -15.55
C SER A 83 -3.41 0.99 -14.41
N ALA A 84 -2.68 0.02 -13.87
CA ALA A 84 -1.74 0.26 -12.80
C ALA A 84 -0.32 0.54 -13.34
N ASP A 85 0.39 1.44 -12.68
CA ASP A 85 1.83 1.65 -12.88
C ASP A 85 2.64 0.60 -12.14
N PHE A 86 2.16 0.22 -10.94
CA PHE A 86 2.75 -0.78 -10.06
C PHE A 86 1.70 -1.81 -9.65
N LEU A 87 2.05 -3.08 -9.77
CA LEU A 87 1.33 -4.20 -9.18
C LEU A 87 2.20 -4.81 -8.08
N VAL A 88 1.65 -5.01 -6.90
CA VAL A 88 2.26 -5.85 -5.87
C VAL A 88 1.42 -7.11 -5.74
N ALA A 89 1.98 -8.26 -6.10
CA ALA A 89 1.32 -9.57 -6.08
C ALA A 89 1.87 -10.44 -4.95
N PHE A 90 1.02 -10.82 -3.99
CA PHE A 90 1.40 -11.63 -2.85
C PHE A 90 1.32 -13.13 -3.08
N TYR A 91 0.55 -13.58 -4.08
CA TYR A 91 0.28 -14.98 -4.38
C TYR A 91 0.16 -15.20 -5.88
N GLN A 92 0.24 -16.46 -6.31
CA GLN A 92 0.15 -16.85 -7.71
C GLN A 92 -1.15 -16.36 -8.38
N ASP A 93 -2.29 -16.61 -7.75
CA ASP A 93 -3.58 -16.14 -8.25
C ASP A 93 -3.69 -14.61 -8.32
N SER A 94 -3.05 -13.91 -7.38
CA SER A 94 -2.97 -12.44 -7.39
C SER A 94 -2.14 -11.92 -8.56
N PHE A 95 -1.06 -12.63 -8.90
CA PHE A 95 -0.24 -12.32 -10.07
C PHE A 95 -1.02 -12.58 -11.37
N GLU A 96 -1.54 -13.79 -11.56
CA GLU A 96 -2.22 -14.23 -12.79
C GLU A 96 -3.46 -13.37 -13.11
N ASN A 97 -4.27 -13.07 -12.09
CA ASN A 97 -5.50 -12.31 -12.27
C ASN A 97 -5.27 -10.80 -12.50
N HIS A 98 -4.11 -10.26 -12.13
CA HIS A 98 -3.91 -8.80 -12.13
C HIS A 98 -2.73 -8.32 -12.97
N ILE A 99 -1.88 -9.20 -13.49
CA ILE A 99 -0.75 -8.79 -14.34
C ILE A 99 -1.21 -8.04 -15.59
N GLY A 100 -2.33 -8.43 -16.19
CA GLY A 100 -2.93 -7.76 -17.34
C GLY A 100 -3.48 -6.37 -17.06
N ALA A 101 -3.55 -5.95 -15.80
CA ALA A 101 -3.96 -4.61 -15.42
C ALA A 101 -2.79 -3.60 -15.35
N LEU A 102 -1.55 -4.06 -15.55
CA LEU A 102 -0.41 -3.16 -15.68
C LEU A 102 -0.44 -2.46 -17.04
N ARG A 103 -0.05 -1.19 -17.05
CA ARG A 103 0.25 -0.48 -18.30
C ARG A 103 1.56 -0.95 -18.91
N ASP A 104 1.77 -0.66 -20.18
CA ASP A 104 3.06 -0.90 -20.82
C ASP A 104 4.18 -0.14 -20.09
N GLY A 105 5.26 -0.83 -19.79
CA GLY A 105 6.37 -0.33 -18.96
C GLY A 105 6.11 -0.39 -17.45
N GLY A 106 4.95 -0.87 -17.03
CA GLY A 106 4.60 -1.03 -15.62
C GLY A 106 5.47 -2.04 -14.88
N VAL A 107 5.47 -1.96 -13.56
CA VAL A 107 6.32 -2.74 -12.66
C VAL A 107 5.48 -3.73 -11.85
N CYS A 108 5.81 -5.01 -11.93
CA CYS A 108 5.26 -6.05 -11.08
C CYS A 108 6.25 -6.42 -9.99
N ILE A 109 5.98 -6.02 -8.76
CA ILE A 109 6.67 -6.53 -7.56
C ILE A 109 5.90 -7.77 -7.10
N TYR A 110 6.57 -8.89 -6.94
CA TYR A 110 5.91 -10.14 -6.56
C TYR A 110 6.68 -10.88 -5.47
N ASP A 111 5.95 -11.60 -4.61
CA ASP A 111 6.53 -12.42 -3.56
C ASP A 111 7.12 -13.70 -4.14
N THR A 112 8.45 -13.81 -4.18
CA THR A 112 9.14 -15.00 -4.72
C THR A 112 8.91 -16.27 -3.90
N ASP A 113 8.41 -16.14 -2.67
CA ASP A 113 8.07 -17.29 -1.84
C ASP A 113 6.74 -17.96 -2.28
N HIS A 114 5.92 -17.25 -3.10
CA HIS A 114 4.58 -17.69 -3.45
C HIS A 114 4.20 -17.51 -4.91
N VAL A 115 5.04 -16.87 -5.71
CA VAL A 115 4.78 -16.58 -7.13
C VAL A 115 5.89 -17.12 -8.00
N GLU A 116 5.54 -18.01 -8.93
CA GLU A 116 6.41 -18.49 -9.97
C GLU A 116 6.05 -17.77 -11.28
N LEU A 117 7.06 -17.17 -11.91
CA LEU A 117 6.85 -16.50 -13.19
C LEU A 117 6.73 -17.53 -14.33
N PRO A 118 5.93 -17.23 -15.38
CA PRO A 118 5.90 -18.08 -16.58
C PRO A 118 7.27 -18.09 -17.27
N GLU A 119 7.54 -19.17 -18.01
CA GLU A 119 8.78 -19.30 -18.80
C GLU A 119 8.94 -18.16 -19.81
N GLU A 120 7.85 -17.80 -20.49
CA GLU A 120 7.79 -16.65 -21.39
C GLU A 120 7.19 -15.45 -20.66
N LYS A 121 8.05 -14.50 -20.29
CA LYS A 121 7.63 -13.26 -19.63
C LYS A 121 7.17 -12.25 -20.67
N ASP A 122 6.07 -11.58 -20.38
CA ASP A 122 5.61 -10.46 -21.21
C ASP A 122 6.62 -9.30 -21.12
N SER A 123 7.28 -9.00 -22.23
CA SER A 123 8.33 -7.99 -22.31
C SER A 123 7.84 -6.55 -22.08
N ARG A 124 6.52 -6.34 -22.06
CA ARG A 124 5.93 -5.04 -21.74
C ARG A 124 6.12 -4.65 -20.28
N PHE A 125 6.31 -5.62 -19.39
CA PHE A 125 6.37 -5.40 -17.95
C PHE A 125 7.76 -5.62 -17.38
N LYS A 126 8.04 -4.93 -16.27
CA LYS A 126 9.23 -5.14 -15.46
C LYS A 126 8.87 -6.02 -14.26
N TYR A 127 9.60 -7.08 -14.05
CA TYR A 127 9.36 -8.04 -12.97
C TYR A 127 10.41 -7.88 -11.89
N VAL A 128 9.97 -7.60 -10.67
CA VAL A 128 10.82 -7.39 -9.50
C VAL A 128 10.45 -8.43 -8.44
N GLY A 129 11.25 -9.48 -8.34
CA GLY A 129 11.07 -10.54 -7.35
C GLY A 129 11.61 -10.14 -6.01
N VAL A 130 10.79 -10.25 -4.96
CA VAL A 130 11.17 -9.95 -3.58
C VAL A 130 10.70 -11.11 -2.70
N PRO A 131 11.55 -11.73 -1.87
CA PRO A 131 11.14 -12.77 -0.93
C PRO A 131 10.41 -12.15 0.28
N ILE A 132 9.20 -11.61 0.02
CA ILE A 132 8.44 -10.80 0.97
C ILE A 132 8.14 -11.56 2.25
N THR A 133 7.64 -12.79 2.10
CA THR A 133 7.21 -13.61 3.25
C THR A 133 8.39 -14.03 4.10
N SER A 134 9.42 -14.64 3.52
CA SER A 134 10.59 -15.13 4.25
C SER A 134 11.38 -14.01 4.90
N THR A 135 11.62 -12.90 4.20
CA THR A 135 12.32 -11.74 4.76
C THR A 135 11.53 -11.09 5.92
N THR A 136 10.20 -11.03 5.81
CA THR A 136 9.36 -10.54 6.90
C THR A 136 9.47 -11.45 8.14
N ILE A 137 9.39 -12.76 7.97
CA ILE A 137 9.53 -13.74 9.07
C ILE A 137 10.89 -13.59 9.75
N GLU A 138 11.96 -13.47 8.99
CA GLU A 138 13.31 -13.27 9.50
C GLU A 138 13.41 -11.97 10.32
N ALA A 139 12.89 -10.86 9.81
CA ALA A 139 12.93 -9.57 10.45
C ALA A 139 12.20 -9.51 11.80
N ILE A 140 11.03 -10.16 11.90
CA ILE A 140 10.24 -10.17 13.14
C ILE A 140 10.65 -11.29 14.11
N GLY A 141 11.49 -12.22 13.67
CA GLY A 141 11.93 -13.36 14.49
C GLY A 141 10.81 -14.35 14.82
N GLY A 142 9.79 -14.42 13.96
CA GLY A 142 8.58 -15.19 14.20
C GLY A 142 8.43 -16.43 13.33
N SER A 143 7.19 -16.79 13.06
CA SER A 143 6.80 -17.93 12.20
C SER A 143 5.97 -17.47 11.01
N ALA A 144 5.71 -18.37 10.06
CA ALA A 144 4.84 -18.09 8.91
C ALA A 144 3.40 -17.66 9.29
N ARG A 145 3.00 -17.84 10.56
CA ARG A 145 1.71 -17.36 11.09
C ARG A 145 1.76 -15.92 11.54
N ASP A 146 2.95 -15.37 11.72
CA ASP A 146 3.11 -13.99 12.16
C ASP A 146 2.84 -13.06 10.98
N ARG A 147 1.96 -12.12 11.25
CA ARG A 147 1.50 -11.15 10.25
C ARG A 147 2.47 -9.98 10.17
N GLY A 148 2.78 -9.51 9.00
CA GLY A 148 3.66 -8.35 8.83
C GLY A 148 4.08 -8.08 7.39
N LYS A 149 3.88 -9.03 6.47
CA LYS A 149 4.31 -8.89 5.07
C LYS A 149 3.69 -7.67 4.36
N ASN A 150 2.48 -7.30 4.73
CA ASN A 150 1.87 -6.06 4.27
C ASN A 150 2.67 -4.82 4.71
N ILE A 151 3.12 -4.79 5.95
CA ILE A 151 3.89 -3.66 6.49
C ILE A 151 5.32 -3.64 5.92
N PHE A 152 5.90 -4.82 5.64
CA PHE A 152 7.14 -4.92 4.88
C PHE A 152 6.99 -4.26 3.49
N VAL A 153 5.92 -4.61 2.75
CA VAL A 153 5.63 -4.00 1.44
C VAL A 153 5.42 -2.49 1.57
N LEU A 154 4.79 -2.02 2.64
CA LEU A 154 4.66 -0.58 2.89
C LEU A 154 6.03 0.11 3.04
N GLY A 155 6.97 -0.51 3.76
CA GLY A 155 8.35 -0.04 3.86
C GLY A 155 9.05 -0.01 2.49
N LEU A 156 8.90 -1.07 1.71
CA LEU A 156 9.45 -1.15 0.35
C LEU A 156 8.89 -0.04 -0.56
N LEU A 157 7.57 0.17 -0.56
CA LEU A 157 6.93 1.24 -1.33
C LEU A 157 7.33 2.63 -0.83
N CYS A 158 7.54 2.79 0.49
CA CYS A 158 8.07 4.02 1.06
C CYS A 158 9.43 4.39 0.46
N ARG A 159 10.32 3.41 0.29
CA ARG A 159 11.61 3.59 -0.37
C ARG A 159 11.46 3.85 -1.87
N VAL A 160 10.67 3.03 -2.57
CA VAL A 160 10.49 3.13 -4.04
C VAL A 160 9.94 4.49 -4.46
N PHE A 161 9.02 5.04 -3.70
CA PHE A 161 8.36 6.31 -3.99
C PHE A 161 8.89 7.49 -3.16
N ASP A 162 10.02 7.32 -2.49
CA ASP A 162 10.65 8.34 -1.63
C ASP A 162 9.62 9.06 -0.71
N LEU A 163 8.74 8.26 -0.09
CA LEU A 163 7.66 8.78 0.73
C LEU A 163 8.19 9.26 2.09
N ASP A 164 7.48 10.20 2.70
CA ASP A 164 7.79 10.71 4.04
C ASP A 164 7.73 9.59 5.10
N ARG A 165 8.90 9.04 5.42
CA ARG A 165 9.04 7.93 6.36
C ARG A 165 8.55 8.29 7.76
N GLU A 166 8.80 9.52 8.23
CA GLU A 166 8.41 9.95 9.57
C GLU A 166 6.90 10.02 9.70
N LYS A 167 6.22 10.63 8.73
CA LYS A 167 4.75 10.66 8.68
C LYS A 167 4.17 9.26 8.61
N LEU A 168 4.76 8.38 7.81
CA LEU A 168 4.26 7.01 7.65
C LEU A 168 4.43 6.19 8.93
N THR A 169 5.59 6.30 9.58
CA THR A 169 5.85 5.70 10.90
C THR A 169 4.82 6.17 11.92
N HIS A 170 4.54 7.48 11.98
CA HIS A 170 3.53 8.03 12.89
C HIS A 170 2.11 7.50 12.60
N ILE A 171 1.77 7.29 11.31
CA ILE A 171 0.49 6.66 10.94
C ILE A 171 0.41 5.21 11.45
N ILE A 172 1.50 4.43 11.30
CA ILE A 172 1.60 3.05 11.81
C ILE A 172 1.43 3.03 13.33
N GLU A 173 2.19 3.85 14.05
CA GLU A 173 2.11 3.96 15.51
C GLU A 173 0.70 4.30 15.98
N SER A 174 0.09 5.30 15.38
CA SER A 174 -1.27 5.72 15.69
C SER A 174 -2.29 4.60 15.49
N GLN A 175 -2.16 3.83 14.41
CA GLN A 175 -3.06 2.71 14.10
C GLN A 175 -2.92 1.55 15.09
N PHE A 176 -1.69 1.26 15.52
CA PHE A 176 -1.41 0.12 16.40
C PHE A 176 -1.32 0.49 17.88
N LYS A 177 -1.46 1.77 18.26
CA LYS A 177 -1.37 2.27 19.63
C LYS A 177 -2.25 1.53 20.64
N SER A 178 -3.45 1.10 20.23
CA SER A 178 -4.39 0.37 21.08
C SER A 178 -4.15 -1.15 21.11
N LYS A 179 -3.19 -1.65 20.35
CA LYS A 179 -2.84 -3.08 20.29
C LYS A 179 -1.76 -3.41 21.31
N HIS A 180 -1.51 -4.72 21.48
CA HIS A 180 -0.42 -5.17 22.34
C HIS A 180 0.94 -4.64 21.80
N GLU A 181 1.87 -4.27 22.70
CA GLU A 181 3.16 -3.67 22.36
C GLU A 181 3.97 -4.49 21.33
N SER A 182 3.88 -5.83 21.41
CA SER A 182 4.54 -6.72 20.46
C SER A 182 4.03 -6.54 19.00
N VAL A 183 2.76 -6.15 18.83
CA VAL A 183 2.18 -5.92 17.48
C VAL A 183 2.81 -4.69 16.84
N LEU A 184 2.92 -3.60 17.59
CA LEU A 184 3.58 -2.39 17.10
C LEU A 184 5.05 -2.65 16.81
N ARG A 185 5.76 -3.31 17.74
CA ARG A 185 7.18 -3.66 17.55
C ARG A 185 7.39 -4.49 16.28
N ASN A 186 6.60 -5.53 16.07
CA ASN A 186 6.70 -6.38 14.87
C ASN A 186 6.36 -5.59 13.60
N ALA A 187 5.36 -4.71 13.64
CA ALA A 187 5.03 -3.84 12.52
C ALA A 187 6.23 -2.93 12.17
N MET A 188 6.89 -2.33 13.15
CA MET A 188 8.05 -1.47 12.91
C MET A 188 9.24 -2.26 12.36
N LEU A 189 9.52 -3.46 12.89
CA LEU A 189 10.58 -4.33 12.37
C LEU A 189 10.32 -4.71 10.91
N ALA A 190 9.08 -5.08 10.57
CA ALA A 190 8.70 -5.41 9.20
C ALA A 190 8.82 -4.19 8.27
N PHE A 191 8.38 -3.00 8.73
CA PHE A 191 8.50 -1.76 7.97
C PHE A 191 9.97 -1.41 7.68
N ASP A 192 10.80 -1.44 8.69
CA ASP A 192 12.23 -1.12 8.57
C ASP A 192 12.97 -2.11 7.66
N ALA A 193 12.62 -3.40 7.74
CA ALA A 193 13.17 -4.41 6.84
C ALA A 193 12.78 -4.16 5.37
N GLY A 194 11.51 -3.81 5.11
CA GLY A 194 11.04 -3.45 3.78
C GLY A 194 11.70 -2.18 3.24
N TYR A 195 11.84 -1.16 4.09
CA TYR A 195 12.50 0.09 3.72
C TYR A 195 14.00 -0.09 3.43
N ALA A 196 14.67 -0.96 4.19
CA ALA A 196 16.09 -1.27 4.02
C ALA A 196 16.36 -2.30 2.90
N PHE A 197 15.32 -2.96 2.38
CA PHE A 197 15.49 -4.02 1.39
C PHE A 197 16.12 -3.48 0.11
N ASP A 198 17.26 -4.05 -0.29
CA ASP A 198 17.98 -3.63 -1.50
C ASP A 198 17.39 -4.30 -2.74
N LEU A 199 16.82 -3.49 -3.63
CA LEU A 199 16.33 -3.95 -4.94
C LEU A 199 17.44 -4.09 -5.98
N GLY A 200 18.67 -3.67 -5.65
CA GLY A 200 19.87 -3.79 -6.48
C GLY A 200 19.67 -3.25 -7.90
N ASP A 201 20.35 -3.90 -8.85
CA ASP A 201 20.29 -3.51 -10.27
C ASP A 201 18.92 -3.80 -10.92
N VAL A 202 18.06 -4.58 -10.27
CA VAL A 202 16.72 -4.93 -10.83
C VAL A 202 15.81 -3.72 -10.86
N PHE A 203 15.91 -2.88 -9.82
CA PHE A 203 15.15 -1.63 -9.74
C PHE A 203 16.01 -0.53 -9.07
N PRO A 204 16.97 0.06 -9.82
CA PRO A 204 18.00 0.94 -9.25
C PRO A 204 17.54 2.38 -9.02
N LYS A 205 16.23 2.69 -9.18
CA LYS A 205 15.70 4.05 -9.09
C LYS A 205 14.59 4.18 -8.06
N SER A 206 14.39 5.39 -7.58
CA SER A 206 13.21 5.80 -6.82
C SER A 206 12.39 6.81 -7.61
N PHE A 207 11.12 6.96 -7.22
CA PHE A 207 10.22 7.96 -7.76
C PHE A 207 9.96 9.03 -6.69
N GLU A 208 9.86 10.27 -7.11
CA GLU A 208 9.48 11.37 -6.25
C GLU A 208 8.23 12.03 -6.83
N PHE A 209 7.18 12.19 -6.02
CA PHE A 209 6.01 12.93 -6.44
C PHE A 209 6.31 14.43 -6.45
N HIS A 210 5.94 15.12 -7.53
CA HIS A 210 5.92 16.56 -7.50
C HIS A 210 5.12 17.08 -6.30
N PRO A 211 5.46 18.23 -5.74
CA PRO A 211 4.67 18.85 -4.68
C PRO A 211 3.21 18.93 -5.10
N GLY A 212 2.31 18.54 -4.18
CA GLY A 212 0.88 18.62 -4.44
C GLY A 212 0.40 20.06 -4.56
N GLU A 213 -0.53 20.28 -5.48
CA GLU A 213 -1.17 21.59 -5.68
C GLU A 213 -2.41 21.78 -4.78
N ALA A 214 -2.78 20.74 -4.04
CA ALA A 214 -3.97 20.76 -3.21
C ALA A 214 -3.84 21.79 -2.07
N GLU A 215 -4.76 22.74 -2.00
CA GLU A 215 -4.92 23.61 -0.84
C GLU A 215 -5.33 22.78 0.37
N SER A 216 -4.40 22.55 1.30
CA SER A 216 -4.58 21.60 2.41
C SER A 216 -5.53 22.09 3.52
N GLU A 217 -5.77 23.40 3.63
CA GLU A 217 -6.40 24.00 4.81
C GLU A 217 -7.89 23.64 4.97
N ASN A 218 -8.60 23.26 3.91
CA ASN A 218 -10.05 22.98 3.94
C ASN A 218 -10.42 21.63 3.33
N ARG A 219 -9.46 20.70 3.19
CA ARG A 219 -9.68 19.38 2.59
C ARG A 219 -9.49 18.25 3.61
N VAL A 220 -10.26 17.21 3.45
CA VAL A 220 -10.14 15.99 4.23
C VAL A 220 -10.06 14.79 3.30
N THR A 221 -9.21 13.84 3.64
CA THR A 221 -9.22 12.52 3.01
C THR A 221 -10.20 11.65 3.78
N THR A 222 -11.23 11.16 3.10
CA THR A 222 -12.27 10.33 3.70
C THR A 222 -12.68 9.20 2.75
N ASP A 223 -13.27 8.15 3.29
CA ASP A 223 -13.88 7.09 2.50
C ASP A 223 -15.33 7.42 2.11
N GLY A 224 -15.86 6.71 1.09
CA GLY A 224 -17.20 6.96 0.56
C GLY A 224 -18.32 6.71 1.58
N ASN A 225 -18.17 5.73 2.48
CA ASN A 225 -19.18 5.43 3.50
C ASN A 225 -19.26 6.55 4.55
N THR A 226 -18.09 7.04 4.96
CA THR A 226 -18.01 8.20 5.88
C THR A 226 -18.59 9.46 5.21
N ALA A 227 -18.24 9.72 3.94
CA ALA A 227 -18.81 10.85 3.19
C ALA A 227 -20.33 10.75 3.03
N LEU A 228 -20.84 9.54 2.72
CA LEU A 228 -22.29 9.28 2.68
C LEU A 228 -22.95 9.57 4.02
N SER A 229 -22.34 9.11 5.12
CA SER A 229 -22.85 9.34 6.47
C SER A 229 -22.93 10.82 6.82
N TYR A 230 -21.91 11.59 6.47
CA TYR A 230 -21.94 13.04 6.62
C TYR A 230 -23.01 13.70 5.76
N GLY A 231 -23.19 13.24 4.52
CA GLY A 231 -24.26 13.72 3.64
C GLY A 231 -25.66 13.46 4.21
N LEU A 232 -25.91 12.27 4.76
CA LEU A 232 -27.16 11.93 5.42
C LEU A 232 -27.43 12.81 6.65
N LEU A 233 -26.43 13.05 7.49
CA LEU A 233 -26.53 13.94 8.63
C LEU A 233 -26.81 15.39 8.20
N ALA A 234 -26.10 15.88 7.17
CA ALA A 234 -26.32 17.21 6.62
C ALA A 234 -27.71 17.36 6.01
N ALA A 235 -28.28 16.30 5.42
CA ALA A 235 -29.64 16.26 4.92
C ALA A 235 -30.71 16.17 6.03
N GLY A 236 -30.32 16.10 7.30
CA GLY A 236 -31.23 16.04 8.45
C GLY A 236 -31.75 14.65 8.79
N VAL A 237 -31.17 13.58 8.26
CA VAL A 237 -31.52 12.21 8.63
C VAL A 237 -31.09 11.95 10.07
N ARG A 238 -32.06 11.58 10.93
CA ARG A 238 -31.80 11.38 12.35
C ARG A 238 -31.99 9.93 12.80
N TYR A 239 -32.47 9.09 11.92
CA TYR A 239 -32.81 7.71 12.23
C TYR A 239 -32.46 6.81 11.04
N GLY A 240 -31.86 5.66 11.33
CA GLY A 240 -31.53 4.62 10.35
C GLY A 240 -31.61 3.25 11.03
N ALA A 241 -31.95 2.24 10.27
CA ALA A 241 -31.94 0.85 10.72
C ALA A 241 -31.33 -0.04 9.65
N GLY A 242 -30.57 -1.04 10.09
CA GLY A 242 -29.93 -1.98 9.19
C GLY A 242 -29.63 -3.30 9.89
N TYR A 243 -29.37 -4.33 9.11
CA TYR A 243 -28.96 -5.63 9.60
C TYR A 243 -27.42 -5.73 9.59
N PRO A 244 -26.76 -5.95 10.76
CA PRO A 244 -25.31 -5.83 10.88
C PRO A 244 -24.59 -7.10 10.36
N ILE A 245 -24.64 -7.31 9.05
CA ILE A 245 -23.91 -8.39 8.36
C ILE A 245 -23.14 -7.83 7.18
N THR A 246 -21.94 -8.36 6.94
CA THR A 246 -21.14 -7.99 5.76
C THR A 246 -21.94 -8.21 4.46
N PRO A 247 -21.95 -7.22 3.54
CA PRO A 247 -21.11 -6.02 3.45
C PRO A 247 -21.71 -4.74 4.07
N TRP A 248 -22.73 -4.82 4.93
CA TRP A 248 -23.41 -3.64 5.48
C TRP A 248 -22.58 -2.89 6.54
N SER A 249 -21.68 -3.57 7.23
CA SER A 249 -20.85 -2.99 8.30
C SER A 249 -19.39 -2.85 7.84
N PRO A 250 -19.01 -1.81 7.11
CA PRO A 250 -17.62 -1.44 6.93
C PRO A 250 -17.05 -0.71 8.16
#